data_568f6c659c16fc05ea35143a9ec47e3a
#
_entry.id   568f6c659c16fc05ea35143a9ec47e3a
#
_cell.length_a   1.000
_cell.length_b   1.000
_cell.length_c   1.000
_cell.angle_alpha   90.00
_cell.angle_beta   90.00
_cell.angle_gamma   90.00
#
_symmetry.space_group_name_H-M   'P 1'
#
loop_
_entity.id
_entity.type
_entity.pdbx_description
1 polymer ?
#
loop_
_entity_poly.entity_id
_entity_poly.type
_entity_poly.pdbx_seq_one_letter_code
_entity_poly.pdbx_strand_id
1 'polypeptide(L)'
;LLNACMLFESEHAPLWCADAVRLAEREISAATASETRALGHAAIPTSLPERGVPVVAEGRAMIVEQASVLTPPRFYTDYVSKETPVVIENLLGAKGENWGALELFKTLDIFQKYGDTIVPVEYGTAFDSHGTGVTTLGAFTRTCLAPSNAAHDGAPSSKRVAYVSQHPLFHQIPELQDAITVPAYPLGRLKTATSAVNVWIGTSGTRTAIHRDPYLNLLCQVSGFKYVRVYDDAQTPYMHAADTDTLRAGNANTFTRSPADPESEESLREYPLLRRAAFVERVLGPGDVLYIPEGHWHYVRSLTTSVSINFWFK
;
A
#
# COMPACT_ATOMS: atom_id res chain seq x y z
N LEU A 1 -3.66 17.86 1.12
CA LEU A 1 -3.70 18.92 2.14
C LEU A 1 -3.46 18.34 3.53
N LEU A 2 -4.18 17.32 3.98
CA LEU A 2 -3.97 16.66 5.28
C LEU A 2 -2.62 15.94 5.38
N ASN A 3 -2.14 15.28 4.32
CA ASN A 3 -0.78 14.72 4.29
C ASN A 3 0.30 15.80 4.48
N ALA A 4 0.07 17.03 4.02
CA ALA A 4 0.97 18.14 4.30
C ALA A 4 0.91 18.58 5.78
N CYS A 5 -0.27 18.57 6.41
CA CYS A 5 -0.42 18.91 7.83
C CYS A 5 0.20 17.88 8.77
N MET A 6 0.14 16.58 8.42
CA MET A 6 0.72 15.49 9.23
C MET A 6 2.24 15.37 9.09
N LEU A 7 2.85 15.95 8.06
CA LEU A 7 4.32 15.99 7.84
C LEU A 7 5.00 17.17 8.55
N PHE A 8 4.25 18.13 9.08
CA PHE A 8 4.79 19.27 9.81
C PHE A 8 4.56 19.12 11.33
N GLU A 9 5.35 18.30 12.00
CA GLU A 9 5.67 18.44 13.42
C GLU A 9 6.57 19.68 13.60
N SER A 10 6.06 20.87 13.36
CA SER A 10 6.73 22.10 13.74
C SER A 10 5.74 22.98 14.50
N GLU A 11 6.24 23.69 15.51
CA GLU A 11 5.53 24.70 16.32
C GLU A 11 4.81 25.80 15.49
N HIS A 12 4.80 25.67 14.16
CA HIS A 12 4.25 26.61 13.19
C HIS A 12 3.24 25.96 12.21
N ALA A 13 2.49 24.93 12.65
CA ALA A 13 1.37 24.43 11.84
C ALA A 13 0.39 25.57 11.54
N PRO A 14 0.00 25.79 10.27
CA PRO A 14 -0.93 26.88 9.94
C PRO A 14 -2.24 26.76 10.70
N LEU A 15 -2.84 27.87 11.12
CA LEU A 15 -4.09 27.91 11.90
C LEU A 15 -5.24 27.09 11.27
N TRP A 16 -5.29 26.98 9.94
CA TRP A 16 -6.26 26.17 9.23
C TRP A 16 -6.11 24.66 9.44
N CYS A 17 -4.91 24.16 9.82
CA CYS A 17 -4.72 22.74 10.19
C CYS A 17 -5.48 22.41 11.47
N ALA A 18 -5.46 23.30 12.46
CA ALA A 18 -6.20 23.11 13.70
C ALA A 18 -7.72 23.15 13.48
N ASP A 19 -8.21 23.94 12.54
CA ASP A 19 -9.63 24.00 12.19
C ASP A 19 -10.08 22.77 11.39
N ALA A 20 -9.24 22.26 10.48
CA ALA A 20 -9.51 21.02 9.77
C ALA A 20 -9.56 19.81 10.72
N VAL A 21 -8.67 19.75 11.72
CA VAL A 21 -8.70 18.71 12.76
C VAL A 21 -9.97 18.83 13.60
N ARG A 22 -10.33 20.03 14.07
CA ARG A 22 -11.56 20.26 14.85
C ARG A 22 -12.84 19.94 14.07
N LEU A 23 -12.88 20.21 12.76
CA LEU A 23 -14.01 19.85 11.90
C LEU A 23 -14.11 18.34 11.77
N ALA A 24 -12.98 17.67 11.54
CA ALA A 24 -12.90 16.21 11.49
C ALA A 24 -13.34 15.57 12.82
N GLU A 25 -12.89 16.09 13.96
CA GLU A 25 -13.30 15.62 15.29
C GLU A 25 -14.80 15.75 15.53
N ARG A 26 -15.44 16.84 15.07
CA ARG A 26 -16.89 17.03 15.16
C ARG A 26 -17.68 16.06 14.31
N GLU A 27 -17.25 15.83 13.05
CA GLU A 27 -17.89 14.86 12.16
C GLU A 27 -17.72 13.43 12.65
N ILE A 28 -16.54 13.11 13.21
CA ILE A 28 -16.23 11.81 13.81
C ILE A 28 -17.09 11.59 15.06
N SER A 29 -17.21 12.58 15.95
CA SER A 29 -18.01 12.49 17.18
C SER A 29 -19.49 12.27 16.87
N ALA A 30 -20.02 12.89 15.82
CA ALA A 30 -21.40 12.70 15.37
C ALA A 30 -21.61 11.28 14.78
N ALA A 31 -20.62 10.72 14.10
CA ALA A 31 -20.68 9.37 13.53
C ALA A 31 -20.52 8.27 14.59
N THR A 32 -19.69 8.48 15.61
CA THR A 32 -19.43 7.48 16.67
C THR A 32 -20.57 7.33 17.67
N ALA A 33 -21.43 8.35 17.85
CA ALA A 33 -22.58 8.28 18.75
C ALA A 33 -23.67 7.29 18.28
N SER A 34 -23.65 6.85 17.03
CA SER A 34 -24.72 6.04 16.42
C SER A 34 -24.48 4.54 16.37
N GLU A 35 -23.24 4.01 16.54
CA GLU A 35 -22.97 2.59 16.26
C GLU A 35 -21.91 1.95 17.17
N THR A 36 -22.26 1.66 18.41
CA THR A 36 -21.53 0.68 19.25
C THR A 36 -21.97 -0.74 18.92
N ARG A 37 -21.67 -1.23 17.74
CA ARG A 37 -21.81 -2.65 17.42
C ARG A 37 -20.45 -3.32 17.57
N ALA A 38 -20.31 -4.23 18.53
CA ALA A 38 -19.10 -5.04 18.68
C ALA A 38 -18.82 -5.76 17.36
N LEU A 39 -17.71 -5.43 16.72
CA LEU A 39 -17.16 -6.28 15.66
C LEU A 39 -16.65 -7.54 16.36
N GLY A 40 -17.20 -8.70 16.00
CA GLY A 40 -16.53 -9.95 16.32
C GLY A 40 -15.11 -9.96 15.71
N HIS A 41 -14.25 -10.86 16.16
CA HIS A 41 -12.87 -11.04 15.65
C HIS A 41 -12.87 -11.27 14.13
N ALA A 42 -13.00 -10.19 13.34
CA ALA A 42 -13.01 -10.29 11.90
C ALA A 42 -11.58 -10.52 11.40
N ALA A 43 -11.36 -11.67 10.78
CA ALA A 43 -10.05 -12.04 10.23
C ALA A 43 -9.83 -11.45 8.84
N ILE A 44 -8.60 -11.03 8.57
CA ILE A 44 -8.16 -10.73 7.21
C ILE A 44 -7.95 -12.06 6.47
N PRO A 45 -8.39 -12.19 5.20
CA PRO A 45 -8.28 -13.44 4.46
C PRO A 45 -6.85 -13.99 4.40
N THR A 46 -6.70 -15.27 4.72
CA THR A 46 -5.43 -16.01 4.70
C THR A 46 -5.25 -16.86 3.45
N SER A 47 -6.24 -16.88 2.56
CA SER A 47 -6.21 -17.56 1.27
C SER A 47 -6.61 -16.61 0.14
N LEU A 48 -6.15 -16.93 -1.06
CA LEU A 48 -6.54 -16.21 -2.27
C LEU A 48 -8.04 -16.36 -2.53
N PRO A 49 -8.70 -15.33 -3.07
CA PRO A 49 -10.07 -15.45 -3.51
C PRO A 49 -10.20 -16.44 -4.68
N GLU A 50 -11.34 -17.10 -4.79
CA GLU A 50 -11.59 -18.08 -5.88
C GLU A 50 -11.63 -17.42 -7.27
N ARG A 51 -11.92 -16.12 -7.34
CA ARG A 51 -12.08 -15.38 -8.58
C ARG A 51 -11.29 -14.06 -8.55
N GLY A 52 -10.94 -13.58 -9.74
CA GLY A 52 -10.29 -12.27 -9.90
C GLY A 52 -8.80 -12.26 -9.59
N VAL A 53 -8.19 -13.43 -9.35
CA VAL A 53 -6.74 -13.57 -9.24
C VAL A 53 -6.15 -13.62 -10.64
N PRO A 54 -5.20 -12.74 -10.98
CA PRO A 54 -4.53 -12.79 -12.28
C PRO A 54 -3.73 -14.08 -12.44
N VAL A 55 -3.80 -14.65 -13.63
CA VAL A 55 -2.91 -15.76 -14.02
C VAL A 55 -1.58 -15.16 -14.43
N VAL A 56 -0.54 -15.43 -13.65
CA VAL A 56 0.82 -14.99 -13.96
C VAL A 56 1.34 -15.84 -15.15
N ALA A 57 1.65 -15.17 -16.27
CA ALA A 57 2.21 -15.86 -17.42
C ALA A 57 3.66 -16.29 -17.15
N GLU A 58 4.05 -17.48 -17.63
CA GLU A 58 5.38 -18.05 -17.38
C GLU A 58 6.52 -17.07 -17.73
N GLY A 59 6.44 -16.38 -18.87
CA GLY A 59 7.46 -15.40 -19.29
C GLY A 59 7.40 -14.06 -18.59
N ARG A 60 6.47 -13.86 -17.62
CA ARG A 60 6.30 -12.61 -16.84
C ARG A 60 6.47 -12.81 -15.35
N ALA A 61 6.67 -14.04 -14.90
CA ALA A 61 6.85 -14.34 -13.50
C ALA A 61 8.08 -13.60 -12.95
N MET A 62 7.87 -12.90 -11.81
CA MET A 62 8.96 -12.26 -11.07
C MET A 62 9.92 -13.30 -10.52
N ILE A 63 11.20 -12.98 -10.43
CA ILE A 63 12.20 -13.81 -9.74
C ILE A 63 11.80 -13.95 -8.28
N VAL A 64 11.93 -15.17 -7.75
CA VAL A 64 11.61 -15.49 -6.36
C VAL A 64 12.82 -16.13 -5.70
N GLU A 65 13.20 -15.60 -4.56
CA GLU A 65 14.26 -16.14 -3.70
C GLU A 65 13.68 -16.54 -2.34
N GLN A 66 14.30 -17.53 -1.72
CA GLN A 66 13.95 -17.94 -0.37
C GLN A 66 14.76 -17.15 0.64
N ALA A 67 14.11 -16.60 1.68
CA ALA A 67 14.79 -15.86 2.75
C ALA A 67 15.91 -16.65 3.42
N SER A 68 15.75 -17.97 3.50
CA SER A 68 16.77 -18.86 4.11
C SER A 68 18.06 -19.02 3.29
N VAL A 69 18.05 -18.60 2.02
CA VAL A 69 19.18 -18.81 1.08
C VAL A 69 19.77 -17.47 0.63
N LEU A 70 18.96 -16.44 0.48
CA LEU A 70 19.42 -15.14 0.02
C LEU A 70 20.08 -14.37 1.14
N THR A 71 21.38 -14.15 1.03
CA THR A 71 22.14 -13.33 1.99
C THR A 71 22.13 -11.85 1.57
N PRO A 72 22.27 -10.88 2.49
CA PRO A 72 22.34 -9.46 2.14
C PRO A 72 23.41 -9.10 1.10
N PRO A 73 24.65 -9.62 1.15
CA PRO A 73 25.65 -9.37 0.11
C PRO A 73 25.21 -9.90 -1.27
N ARG A 74 24.61 -11.10 -1.31
CA ARG A 74 24.10 -11.69 -2.54
C ARG A 74 22.91 -10.91 -3.09
N PHE A 75 22.00 -10.48 -2.23
CA PHE A 75 20.89 -9.59 -2.62
C PHE A 75 21.40 -8.31 -3.29
N TYR A 76 22.44 -7.69 -2.70
CA TYR A 76 23.05 -6.51 -3.30
C TYR A 76 23.63 -6.79 -4.69
N THR A 77 24.46 -7.83 -4.80
CA THR A 77 25.18 -8.17 -6.05
C THR A 77 24.24 -8.62 -7.17
N ASP A 78 23.22 -9.40 -6.82
CA ASP A 78 22.37 -10.04 -7.82
C ASP A 78 21.17 -9.19 -8.23
N TYR A 79 20.68 -8.30 -7.32
CA TYR A 79 19.46 -7.56 -7.54
C TYR A 79 19.63 -6.04 -7.47
N VAL A 80 20.23 -5.51 -6.38
CA VAL A 80 20.33 -4.06 -6.22
C VAL A 80 21.27 -3.45 -7.26
N SER A 81 22.46 -4.03 -7.47
CA SER A 81 23.43 -3.50 -8.44
C SER A 81 23.00 -3.68 -9.89
N LYS A 82 22.03 -4.55 -10.17
CA LYS A 82 21.47 -4.83 -11.49
C LYS A 82 20.08 -4.24 -11.69
N GLU A 83 19.58 -3.51 -10.69
CA GLU A 83 18.25 -2.92 -10.70
C GLU A 83 17.15 -3.93 -11.06
N THR A 84 17.26 -5.16 -10.53
CA THR A 84 16.37 -6.26 -10.85
C THR A 84 15.36 -6.48 -9.74
N PRO A 85 14.05 -6.38 -9.99
CA PRO A 85 13.03 -6.64 -8.97
C PRO A 85 13.05 -8.13 -8.58
N VAL A 86 12.85 -8.40 -7.28
CA VAL A 86 12.82 -9.77 -6.74
C VAL A 86 11.84 -9.86 -5.57
N VAL A 87 11.15 -10.99 -5.47
CA VAL A 87 10.35 -11.35 -4.29
C VAL A 87 11.19 -12.25 -3.39
N ILE A 88 11.26 -11.90 -2.12
CA ILE A 88 11.87 -12.73 -1.08
C ILE A 88 10.72 -13.39 -0.31
N GLU A 89 10.50 -14.66 -0.58
CA GLU A 89 9.40 -15.42 0.03
C GLU A 89 9.65 -15.64 1.53
N ASN A 90 8.57 -15.44 2.31
CA ASN A 90 8.56 -15.66 3.77
C ASN A 90 9.67 -14.93 4.55
N LEU A 91 10.16 -13.79 4.03
CA LEU A 91 11.17 -13.01 4.74
C LEU A 91 10.69 -12.55 6.11
N LEU A 92 9.42 -12.17 6.24
CA LEU A 92 8.86 -11.67 7.49
C LEU A 92 8.49 -12.80 8.47
N GLY A 93 8.48 -14.06 8.01
CA GLY A 93 8.14 -15.22 8.82
C GLY A 93 9.25 -15.70 9.77
N ALA A 94 8.97 -16.78 10.51
CA ALA A 94 9.86 -17.33 11.55
C ALA A 94 11.25 -17.77 11.05
N LYS A 95 11.40 -18.05 9.77
CA LYS A 95 12.69 -18.40 9.15
C LYS A 95 13.47 -17.21 8.59
N GLY A 96 12.89 -16.02 8.66
CA GLY A 96 13.47 -14.75 8.24
C GLY A 96 13.55 -13.77 9.40
N GLU A 97 12.89 -12.61 9.25
CA GLU A 97 12.91 -11.50 10.22
C GLU A 97 11.99 -11.72 11.44
N ASN A 98 11.13 -12.74 11.40
CA ASN A 98 10.21 -13.12 12.48
C ASN A 98 9.35 -11.96 13.02
N TRP A 99 8.66 -11.26 12.13
CA TRP A 99 7.84 -10.11 12.49
C TRP A 99 6.60 -10.49 13.30
N GLY A 100 6.43 -9.90 14.48
CA GLY A 100 5.20 -9.98 15.27
C GLY A 100 3.98 -9.40 14.55
N ALA A 101 4.21 -8.50 13.60
CA ALA A 101 3.18 -7.90 12.77
C ALA A 101 2.35 -8.93 11.98
N LEU A 102 2.92 -10.07 11.58
CA LEU A 102 2.18 -11.13 10.89
C LEU A 102 1.03 -11.69 11.74
N GLU A 103 1.24 -11.83 13.05
CA GLU A 103 0.20 -12.27 13.97
C GLU A 103 -0.73 -11.10 14.33
N LEU A 104 -0.16 -9.91 14.58
CA LEU A 104 -0.88 -8.72 15.03
C LEU A 104 -1.95 -8.26 14.02
N PHE A 105 -1.64 -8.33 12.74
CA PHE A 105 -2.52 -7.91 11.65
C PHE A 105 -3.31 -9.06 10.99
N LYS A 106 -3.41 -10.26 11.63
CA LYS A 106 -4.29 -11.33 11.17
C LYS A 106 -5.76 -10.99 11.32
N THR A 107 -6.09 -10.18 12.31
CA THR A 107 -7.45 -9.74 12.57
C THR A 107 -7.53 -8.22 12.52
N LEU A 108 -8.75 -7.71 12.50
CA LEU A 108 -9.00 -6.27 12.54
C LEU A 108 -8.97 -5.68 13.96
N ASP A 109 -8.71 -6.51 14.99
CA ASP A 109 -8.76 -6.11 16.40
C ASP A 109 -7.77 -5.01 16.75
N ILE A 110 -6.58 -5.06 16.16
CA ILE A 110 -5.55 -4.05 16.38
C ILE A 110 -6.02 -2.65 15.96
N PHE A 111 -6.79 -2.56 14.88
CA PHE A 111 -7.34 -1.30 14.40
C PHE A 111 -8.48 -0.79 15.30
N GLN A 112 -9.17 -1.68 16.02
CA GLN A 112 -10.14 -1.30 17.03
C GLN A 112 -9.46 -0.83 18.32
N LYS A 113 -8.36 -1.49 18.73
CA LYS A 113 -7.57 -1.10 19.90
C LYS A 113 -7.08 0.36 19.79
N TYR A 114 -6.67 0.77 18.59
CA TYR A 114 -6.24 2.15 18.31
C TYR A 114 -7.31 2.91 17.50
N GLY A 115 -8.58 2.63 17.81
CA GLY A 115 -9.73 3.08 17.02
C GLY A 115 -9.89 4.60 16.91
N ASP A 116 -9.37 5.37 17.86
CA ASP A 116 -9.46 6.84 17.87
C ASP A 116 -8.38 7.51 17.00
N THR A 117 -7.42 6.73 16.47
CA THR A 117 -6.37 7.26 15.59
C THR A 117 -6.99 7.82 14.31
N ILE A 118 -6.69 9.07 13.98
CA ILE A 118 -7.20 9.75 12.79
C ILE A 118 -6.37 9.32 11.57
N VAL A 119 -7.05 8.89 10.50
CA VAL A 119 -6.42 8.44 9.27
C VAL A 119 -7.08 9.08 8.04
N PRO A 120 -6.31 9.46 7.00
CA PRO A 120 -6.86 9.83 5.71
C PRO A 120 -7.31 8.56 4.97
N VAL A 121 -8.42 8.66 4.24
CA VAL A 121 -8.96 7.56 3.44
C VAL A 121 -9.24 8.03 2.03
N GLU A 122 -8.75 7.29 1.05
CA GLU A 122 -9.14 7.42 -0.35
C GLU A 122 -10.31 6.48 -0.63
N TYR A 123 -11.37 6.98 -1.24
CA TYR A 123 -12.54 6.19 -1.65
C TYR A 123 -12.52 5.94 -3.15
N GLY A 124 -12.85 4.72 -3.55
CA GLY A 124 -12.74 4.27 -4.93
C GLY A 124 -11.36 3.71 -5.26
N THR A 125 -11.04 3.67 -6.55
CA THR A 125 -9.72 3.25 -7.05
C THR A 125 -8.96 4.46 -7.61
N ALA A 126 -7.70 4.27 -7.97
CA ALA A 126 -6.91 5.30 -8.66
C ALA A 126 -7.51 5.72 -10.02
N PHE A 127 -8.38 4.90 -10.60
CA PHE A 127 -9.02 5.12 -11.91
C PHE A 127 -10.50 5.49 -11.79
N ASP A 128 -11.11 5.30 -10.62
CA ASP A 128 -12.50 5.63 -10.32
C ASP A 128 -12.55 6.17 -8.89
N SER A 129 -12.08 7.39 -8.71
CA SER A 129 -11.96 8.05 -7.41
C SER A 129 -13.27 8.71 -7.01
N HIS A 130 -13.74 8.40 -5.82
CA HIS A 130 -14.89 9.05 -5.18
C HIS A 130 -14.46 10.10 -4.15
N GLY A 131 -13.18 10.50 -4.18
CA GLY A 131 -12.59 11.53 -3.34
C GLY A 131 -11.81 10.97 -2.14
N THR A 132 -11.36 11.89 -1.32
CA THR A 132 -10.62 11.61 -0.08
C THR A 132 -11.38 12.14 1.11
N GLY A 133 -11.22 11.47 2.24
CA GLY A 133 -11.83 11.89 3.51
C GLY A 133 -10.88 11.65 4.67
N VAL A 134 -11.33 12.05 5.86
CA VAL A 134 -10.65 11.81 7.13
C VAL A 134 -11.62 11.10 8.05
N THR A 135 -11.14 10.07 8.74
CA THR A 135 -11.95 9.29 9.66
C THR A 135 -11.07 8.74 10.78
N THR A 136 -11.65 8.06 11.75
CA THR A 136 -10.87 7.28 12.72
C THR A 136 -10.59 5.87 12.18
N LEU A 137 -9.48 5.30 12.63
CA LEU A 137 -9.09 3.93 12.26
C LEU A 137 -10.19 2.90 12.63
N GLY A 138 -10.83 3.09 13.78
CA GLY A 138 -11.95 2.27 14.21
C GLY A 138 -13.19 2.42 13.31
N ALA A 139 -13.57 3.64 12.92
CA ALA A 139 -14.68 3.86 12.00
C ALA A 139 -14.37 3.28 10.61
N PHE A 140 -13.17 3.53 10.07
CA PHE A 140 -12.70 2.94 8.83
C PHE A 140 -12.79 1.41 8.85
N THR A 141 -12.35 0.80 9.95
CA THR A 141 -12.41 -0.66 10.12
C THR A 141 -13.85 -1.16 10.10
N ARG A 142 -14.75 -0.53 10.83
CA ARG A 142 -16.17 -0.93 10.91
C ARG A 142 -16.91 -0.75 9.59
N THR A 143 -16.68 0.36 8.91
CA THR A 143 -17.47 0.74 7.73
C THR A 143 -16.93 0.20 6.42
N CYS A 144 -15.60 -0.04 6.33
CA CYS A 144 -14.96 -0.43 5.09
C CYS A 144 -14.32 -1.83 5.14
N LEU A 145 -13.59 -2.16 6.21
CA LEU A 145 -12.81 -3.41 6.25
C LEU A 145 -13.62 -4.61 6.72
N ALA A 146 -14.51 -4.41 7.70
CA ALA A 146 -15.31 -5.53 8.24
C ALA A 146 -16.26 -6.11 7.19
N PRO A 147 -16.46 -7.43 7.17
CA PRO A 147 -17.46 -8.04 6.31
C PRO A 147 -18.84 -7.51 6.67
N SER A 148 -19.57 -6.97 5.69
CA SER A 148 -20.95 -6.54 5.92
C SER A 148 -21.83 -7.76 6.17
N ASN A 149 -22.26 -7.98 7.41
CA ASN A 149 -23.31 -8.94 7.74
C ASN A 149 -24.72 -8.46 7.30
N ALA A 150 -24.80 -7.38 6.55
CA ALA A 150 -26.03 -6.77 6.08
C ALA A 150 -26.57 -7.50 4.82
N ALA A 151 -26.89 -8.78 4.96
CA ALA A 151 -27.81 -9.46 4.03
C ALA A 151 -29.29 -9.26 4.43
N HIS A 152 -29.63 -8.19 5.20
CA HIS A 152 -30.98 -8.08 5.75
C HIS A 152 -31.87 -6.99 5.12
N ASP A 153 -31.37 -6.09 4.28
CA ASP A 153 -32.22 -5.00 3.74
C ASP A 153 -32.13 -4.81 2.22
N GLY A 154 -31.97 -5.86 1.42
CA GLY A 154 -32.23 -5.80 -0.04
C GLY A 154 -31.47 -4.75 -0.86
N ALA A 155 -30.63 -3.94 -0.25
CA ALA A 155 -29.74 -3.01 -0.95
C ALA A 155 -28.47 -3.76 -1.33
N PRO A 156 -27.95 -3.63 -2.58
CA PRO A 156 -26.69 -4.19 -2.95
C PRO A 156 -25.61 -3.59 -2.04
N SER A 157 -25.01 -4.42 -1.17
CA SER A 157 -23.84 -4.08 -0.39
C SER A 157 -22.68 -3.85 -1.36
N SER A 158 -22.65 -2.70 -2.01
CA SER A 158 -21.45 -2.25 -2.73
C SER A 158 -20.41 -1.97 -1.66
N LYS A 159 -19.56 -2.97 -1.36
CA LYS A 159 -18.37 -2.74 -0.51
C LYS A 159 -17.63 -1.56 -1.11
N ARG A 160 -17.62 -0.44 -0.40
CA ARG A 160 -16.87 0.74 -0.85
C ARG A 160 -15.41 0.35 -0.90
N VAL A 161 -14.78 0.47 -2.06
CA VAL A 161 -13.33 0.42 -2.15
C VAL A 161 -12.78 1.59 -1.37
N ALA A 162 -11.95 1.32 -0.39
CA ALA A 162 -11.42 2.34 0.51
C ALA A 162 -9.98 2.00 0.94
N TYR A 163 -9.12 3.01 0.99
CA TYR A 163 -7.69 2.84 1.16
C TYR A 163 -7.07 3.90 2.05
N VAL A 164 -6.47 3.49 3.14
CA VAL A 164 -5.46 4.28 3.87
C VAL A 164 -4.13 4.04 3.16
N SER A 165 -3.73 4.98 2.31
CA SER A 165 -2.54 4.86 1.46
C SER A 165 -1.38 5.66 2.04
N GLN A 166 -0.17 5.11 1.95
CA GLN A 166 1.09 5.79 2.28
C GLN A 166 1.04 6.56 3.61
N HIS A 167 0.56 5.90 4.66
CA HIS A 167 0.33 6.57 5.94
C HIS A 167 1.43 6.23 6.96
N PRO A 168 2.04 7.24 7.64
CA PRO A 168 3.09 7.04 8.64
C PRO A 168 2.50 6.61 10.00
N LEU A 169 1.73 5.50 10.02
CA LEU A 169 0.97 5.03 11.18
C LEU A 169 1.85 4.79 12.41
N PHE A 170 3.09 4.37 12.22
CA PHE A 170 4.03 4.11 13.32
C PHE A 170 4.44 5.37 14.08
N HIS A 171 4.35 6.55 13.46
CA HIS A 171 4.55 7.82 14.17
C HIS A 171 3.37 8.18 15.06
N GLN A 172 2.16 7.75 14.69
CA GLN A 172 0.96 7.97 15.50
C GLN A 172 0.78 6.91 16.59
N ILE A 173 1.24 5.68 16.31
CA ILE A 173 1.14 4.54 17.22
C ILE A 173 2.53 3.88 17.34
N PRO A 174 3.44 4.47 18.14
CA PRO A 174 4.81 3.98 18.27
C PRO A 174 4.92 2.53 18.78
N GLU A 175 3.94 2.07 19.55
CA GLU A 175 3.90 0.70 20.09
C GLU A 175 3.83 -0.38 18.99
N LEU A 176 3.37 -0.01 17.79
CA LEU A 176 3.36 -0.93 16.66
C LEU A 176 4.77 -1.16 16.08
N GLN A 177 5.74 -0.30 16.38
CA GLN A 177 7.12 -0.46 15.89
C GLN A 177 7.79 -1.72 16.45
N ASP A 178 7.42 -2.13 17.66
CA ASP A 178 7.98 -3.35 18.29
C ASP A 178 7.61 -4.63 17.54
N ALA A 179 6.59 -4.56 16.68
CA ALA A 179 6.11 -5.70 15.89
C ALA A 179 6.84 -5.86 14.54
N ILE A 180 7.72 -4.93 14.18
CA ILE A 180 8.46 -4.92 12.92
C ILE A 180 9.95 -4.66 13.14
N THR A 181 10.76 -5.11 12.21
CA THR A 181 12.18 -4.73 12.09
C THR A 181 12.43 -4.21 10.68
N VAL A 182 13.40 -3.30 10.52
CA VAL A 182 13.84 -2.91 9.17
C VAL A 182 14.57 -4.11 8.58
N PRO A 183 14.13 -4.65 7.42
CA PRO A 183 14.79 -5.80 6.82
C PRO A 183 16.27 -5.54 6.56
N ALA A 184 17.12 -6.52 6.88
CA ALA A 184 18.58 -6.37 6.81
C ALA A 184 19.15 -6.23 5.38
N TYR A 185 18.35 -6.50 4.36
CA TYR A 185 18.79 -6.58 2.95
C TYR A 185 19.33 -5.26 2.36
N PRO A 186 18.76 -4.09 2.65
CA PRO A 186 19.28 -2.84 2.10
C PRO A 186 20.56 -2.33 2.75
N LEU A 187 20.97 -2.88 3.89
CA LEU A 187 22.01 -2.30 4.75
C LEU A 187 23.43 -2.22 4.13
N GLY A 188 23.70 -2.91 3.03
CA GLY A 188 25.02 -2.89 2.38
C GLY A 188 25.40 -1.53 1.76
N ARG A 189 24.45 -0.74 1.33
CA ARG A 189 24.64 0.60 0.72
C ARG A 189 24.07 1.73 1.58
N LEU A 190 23.15 1.41 2.44
CA LEU A 190 22.32 2.36 3.17
C LEU A 190 22.85 2.56 4.58
N LYS A 191 24.00 3.22 4.70
CA LYS A 191 24.41 3.87 5.96
C LYS A 191 23.48 5.01 6.37
N THR A 192 22.51 5.32 5.53
CA THR A 192 21.50 6.36 5.77
C THR A 192 20.21 5.71 6.24
N ALA A 193 19.61 6.28 7.27
CA ALA A 193 18.32 5.87 7.82
C ALA A 193 17.27 5.64 6.73
N THR A 194 16.34 4.71 6.96
CA THR A 194 15.08 4.60 6.21
C THR A 194 14.52 5.99 5.97
N SER A 195 14.30 6.35 4.70
CA SER A 195 13.74 7.68 4.37
C SER A 195 12.28 7.79 4.81
N ALA A 196 11.54 6.68 4.76
CA ALA A 196 10.18 6.60 5.26
C ALA A 196 9.75 5.15 5.50
N VAL A 197 8.86 4.97 6.50
CA VAL A 197 8.12 3.73 6.74
C VAL A 197 6.63 4.06 6.65
N ASN A 198 5.93 3.47 5.69
CA ASN A 198 4.51 3.72 5.50
C ASN A 198 3.69 2.43 5.62
N VAL A 199 2.48 2.60 6.11
CA VAL A 199 1.48 1.53 6.17
C VAL A 199 0.42 1.76 5.10
N TRP A 200 -0.05 0.67 4.53
CA TRP A 200 -1.05 0.62 3.48
C TRP A 200 -2.15 -0.33 3.92
N ILE A 201 -3.35 0.18 4.20
CA ILE A 201 -4.48 -0.63 4.69
C ILE A 201 -5.65 -0.40 3.74
N GLY A 202 -6.15 -1.48 3.13
CA GLY A 202 -7.23 -1.32 2.17
C GLY A 202 -8.14 -2.51 2.03
N THR A 203 -9.31 -2.25 1.47
CA THR A 203 -10.25 -3.29 1.08
C THR A 203 -9.76 -4.03 -0.16
N SER A 204 -10.35 -5.18 -0.45
CA SER A 204 -10.23 -5.79 -1.79
C SER A 204 -10.62 -4.79 -2.88
N GLY A 205 -9.88 -4.81 -3.98
CA GLY A 205 -10.13 -3.96 -5.15
C GLY A 205 -9.44 -2.59 -5.11
N THR A 206 -8.77 -2.20 -4.03
CA THR A 206 -7.92 -0.99 -4.06
C THR A 206 -6.84 -1.13 -5.13
N ARG A 207 -6.57 -0.04 -5.85
CA ARG A 207 -5.58 0.01 -6.93
C ARG A 207 -4.71 1.24 -6.78
N THR A 208 -3.41 1.05 -6.85
CA THR A 208 -2.44 2.13 -7.03
C THR A 208 -2.06 2.17 -8.49
N ALA A 209 -2.28 3.31 -9.16
CA ALA A 209 -1.96 3.49 -10.58
C ALA A 209 -0.48 3.21 -10.86
N ILE A 210 -0.14 2.90 -12.11
CA ILE A 210 1.26 2.76 -12.52
C ILE A 210 1.99 4.08 -12.20
N HIS A 211 3.01 3.99 -11.36
CA HIS A 211 3.84 5.13 -10.95
C HIS A 211 5.26 4.68 -10.69
N ARG A 212 6.16 5.63 -10.51
CA ARG A 212 7.54 5.38 -10.08
C ARG A 212 7.93 6.27 -8.92
N ASP A 213 8.75 5.74 -8.03
CA ASP A 213 9.26 6.41 -6.85
C ASP A 213 10.76 6.71 -7.00
N PRO A 214 11.25 7.84 -6.44
CA PRO A 214 12.67 8.17 -6.43
C PRO A 214 13.40 7.51 -5.25
N TYR A 215 13.04 6.26 -4.94
CA TYR A 215 13.56 5.48 -3.81
C TYR A 215 13.69 4.00 -4.17
N LEU A 216 14.66 3.33 -3.57
CA LEU A 216 14.62 1.88 -3.42
C LEU A 216 13.46 1.53 -2.48
N ASN A 217 12.65 0.55 -2.83
CA ASN A 217 11.45 0.21 -2.07
C ASN A 217 11.43 -1.28 -1.70
N LEU A 218 11.23 -1.57 -0.42
CA LEU A 218 10.87 -2.89 0.07
C LEU A 218 9.40 -2.89 0.47
N LEU A 219 8.55 -3.52 -0.35
CA LEU A 219 7.13 -3.68 -0.08
C LEU A 219 6.90 -5.01 0.66
N CYS A 220 6.63 -4.92 1.95
CA CYS A 220 6.40 -6.03 2.87
C CYS A 220 4.90 -6.34 2.93
N GLN A 221 4.49 -7.51 2.48
CA GLN A 221 3.10 -7.94 2.55
C GLN A 221 2.85 -8.60 3.90
N VAL A 222 2.05 -7.96 4.77
CA VAL A 222 1.83 -8.42 6.15
C VAL A 222 0.57 -9.28 6.25
N SER A 223 -0.55 -8.84 5.68
CA SER A 223 -1.81 -9.58 5.71
C SER A 223 -2.59 -9.42 4.42
N GLY A 224 -3.33 -10.46 4.03
CA GLY A 224 -4.04 -10.51 2.76
C GLY A 224 -3.10 -10.62 1.56
N PHE A 225 -3.64 -10.41 0.36
CA PHE A 225 -2.91 -10.64 -0.90
C PHE A 225 -2.96 -9.42 -1.80
N LYS A 226 -1.84 -9.14 -2.46
CA LYS A 226 -1.72 -8.10 -3.48
C LYS A 226 -1.13 -8.65 -4.77
N TYR A 227 -1.68 -8.20 -5.90
CA TYR A 227 -1.10 -8.40 -7.20
C TYR A 227 -0.26 -7.18 -7.57
N VAL A 228 0.95 -7.43 -8.09
CA VAL A 228 1.91 -6.38 -8.45
C VAL A 228 2.45 -6.63 -9.85
N ARG A 229 2.59 -5.55 -10.65
CA ARG A 229 3.40 -5.49 -11.87
C ARG A 229 4.55 -4.53 -11.66
N VAL A 230 5.73 -4.89 -12.16
CA VAL A 230 6.91 -4.00 -12.18
C VAL A 230 7.42 -3.91 -13.61
N TYR A 231 7.68 -2.68 -14.04
CA TYR A 231 8.20 -2.36 -15.36
C TYR A 231 9.55 -1.66 -15.17
N ASP A 232 10.54 -2.05 -15.95
CA ASP A 232 11.84 -1.39 -16.01
C ASP A 232 11.69 0.09 -16.39
N ASP A 233 12.60 0.97 -15.94
CA ASP A 233 12.58 2.40 -16.30
C ASP A 233 12.68 2.62 -17.82
N ALA A 234 13.34 1.74 -18.55
CA ALA A 234 13.39 1.76 -20.02
C ALA A 234 12.00 1.63 -20.68
N GLN A 235 10.97 1.21 -19.94
CA GLN A 235 9.60 1.15 -20.43
C GLN A 235 8.87 2.51 -20.35
N THR A 236 9.49 3.56 -19.81
CA THR A 236 8.94 4.92 -19.70
C THR A 236 8.25 5.42 -20.99
N PRO A 237 8.77 5.20 -22.22
CA PRO A 237 8.11 5.64 -23.44
C PRO A 237 6.71 5.03 -23.68
N TYR A 238 6.40 3.92 -23.01
CA TYR A 238 5.11 3.23 -23.13
C TYR A 238 4.11 3.57 -22.04
N MET A 239 4.53 4.35 -21.01
CA MET A 239 3.71 4.61 -19.83
C MET A 239 2.67 5.71 -20.02
N HIS A 240 2.67 6.43 -21.15
CA HIS A 240 1.81 7.61 -21.34
C HIS A 240 1.88 8.58 -20.14
N ALA A 241 3.02 8.65 -19.49
CA ALA A 241 3.21 9.53 -18.35
C ALA A 241 2.99 10.97 -18.78
N ALA A 242 2.27 11.76 -17.98
CA ALA A 242 2.13 13.18 -18.21
C ALA A 242 3.52 13.84 -18.14
N ASP A 243 3.78 14.78 -19.08
CA ASP A 243 5.04 15.53 -19.10
C ASP A 243 5.27 16.18 -17.73
N THR A 244 6.42 15.88 -17.17
CA THR A 244 6.83 16.36 -15.83
C THR A 244 6.89 17.88 -15.73
N ASP A 245 6.93 18.60 -16.84
CA ASP A 245 6.97 20.07 -16.87
C ASP A 245 5.64 20.71 -16.47
N THR A 246 4.50 20.06 -16.69
CA THR A 246 3.19 20.52 -16.21
C THR A 246 2.98 20.23 -14.72
N LEU A 247 3.71 19.29 -14.15
CA LEU A 247 3.59 18.88 -12.75
C LEU A 247 4.54 19.66 -11.81
N ARG A 248 5.56 20.35 -12.35
CA ARG A 248 6.51 21.19 -11.58
C ARG A 248 5.91 22.45 -10.97
N ALA A 249 4.70 22.82 -11.34
CA ALA A 249 4.07 24.09 -10.93
C ALA A 249 3.51 24.12 -9.50
N GLY A 250 3.71 23.12 -8.64
CA GLY A 250 3.12 23.28 -7.32
C GLY A 250 3.41 22.32 -6.17
N ASN A 251 3.96 21.12 -6.35
CA ASN A 251 4.21 20.23 -5.20
C ASN A 251 5.43 19.33 -5.38
N ALA A 252 6.35 19.41 -4.43
CA ALA A 252 7.61 18.66 -4.39
C ALA A 252 7.46 17.12 -4.22
N ASN A 253 6.24 16.60 -4.13
CA ASN A 253 5.91 15.17 -3.95
C ASN A 253 5.13 14.58 -5.15
N THR A 254 5.29 15.12 -6.35
CA THR A 254 4.56 14.63 -7.51
C THR A 254 5.26 13.41 -8.08
N PHE A 255 4.82 12.23 -7.67
CA PHE A 255 5.21 10.96 -8.31
C PHE A 255 4.75 10.98 -9.77
N THR A 256 5.64 10.63 -10.69
CA THR A 256 5.27 10.48 -12.09
C THR A 256 4.33 9.29 -12.23
N ARG A 257 3.15 9.50 -12.80
CA ARG A 257 2.08 8.47 -12.93
C ARG A 257 1.68 8.28 -14.38
N SER A 258 1.29 7.06 -14.70
CA SER A 258 0.55 6.74 -15.93
C SER A 258 -0.96 6.90 -15.69
N PRO A 259 -1.72 7.48 -16.61
CA PRO A 259 -3.18 7.50 -16.54
C PRO A 259 -3.82 6.14 -16.87
N ALA A 260 -3.06 5.24 -17.46
CA ALA A 260 -3.57 3.97 -17.98
C ALA A 260 -3.81 2.93 -16.88
N ASP A 261 -4.98 2.30 -16.88
CA ASP A 261 -5.25 1.08 -16.10
C ASP A 261 -4.76 -0.14 -16.89
N PRO A 262 -3.73 -0.85 -16.38
CA PRO A 262 -3.14 -1.99 -17.10
C PRO A 262 -4.01 -3.24 -17.12
N GLU A 263 -5.14 -3.24 -16.41
CA GLU A 263 -6.09 -4.34 -16.35
C GLU A 263 -7.45 -4.02 -17.03
N SER A 264 -7.61 -2.82 -17.60
CA SER A 264 -8.82 -2.40 -18.31
C SER A 264 -8.60 -2.41 -19.82
N GLU A 265 -9.37 -3.24 -20.54
CA GLU A 265 -9.34 -3.27 -22.00
C GLU A 265 -9.76 -1.94 -22.65
N GLU A 266 -10.66 -1.19 -21.99
CA GLU A 266 -11.06 0.15 -22.42
C GLU A 266 -9.88 1.12 -22.30
N SER A 267 -9.24 1.16 -21.15
CA SER A 267 -8.07 1.99 -20.91
C SER A 267 -6.91 1.62 -21.85
N LEU A 268 -6.69 0.33 -22.11
CA LEU A 268 -5.66 -0.11 -23.06
C LEU A 268 -5.95 0.21 -24.52
N ARG A 269 -7.21 0.55 -24.88
CA ARG A 269 -7.54 1.12 -26.21
C ARG A 269 -7.23 2.62 -26.24
N GLU A 270 -7.48 3.33 -25.16
CA GLU A 270 -7.15 4.75 -25.01
C GLU A 270 -5.65 5.00 -24.94
N TYR A 271 -4.92 4.12 -24.23
CA TYR A 271 -3.46 4.19 -24.01
C TYR A 271 -2.73 2.99 -24.65
N PRO A 272 -2.72 2.86 -25.99
CA PRO A 272 -2.32 1.63 -26.66
C PRO A 272 -0.82 1.26 -26.53
N LEU A 273 0.05 2.25 -26.26
CA LEU A 273 1.48 1.98 -26.09
C LEU A 273 1.74 1.09 -24.87
N LEU A 274 0.91 1.16 -23.82
CA LEU A 274 1.09 0.32 -22.65
C LEU A 274 1.04 -1.18 -22.95
N ARG A 275 0.33 -1.60 -24.00
CA ARG A 275 0.32 -3.02 -24.46
C ARG A 275 1.69 -3.53 -24.89
N ARG A 276 2.60 -2.63 -25.25
CA ARG A 276 3.96 -2.93 -25.69
C ARG A 276 4.96 -2.98 -24.55
N ALA A 277 4.60 -2.45 -23.39
CA ALA A 277 5.47 -2.42 -22.24
C ALA A 277 5.73 -3.82 -21.70
N ALA A 278 7.00 -4.17 -21.58
CA ALA A 278 7.41 -5.39 -20.91
C ALA A 278 7.34 -5.21 -19.39
N PHE A 279 6.88 -6.21 -18.67
CA PHE A 279 6.77 -6.21 -17.22
C PHE A 279 6.96 -7.61 -16.63
N VAL A 280 7.28 -7.64 -15.35
CA VAL A 280 7.20 -8.83 -14.51
C VAL A 280 6.11 -8.68 -13.48
N GLU A 281 5.51 -9.79 -13.05
CA GLU A 281 4.33 -9.78 -12.20
C GLU A 281 4.36 -10.87 -11.13
N ARG A 282 3.70 -10.61 -9.99
CA ARG A 282 3.56 -11.58 -8.89
C ARG A 282 2.33 -11.28 -8.06
N VAL A 283 1.77 -12.32 -7.45
CA VAL A 283 0.88 -12.20 -6.29
C VAL A 283 1.71 -12.35 -5.04
N LEU A 284 1.67 -11.34 -4.16
CA LEU A 284 2.32 -11.34 -2.86
C LEU A 284 1.34 -11.83 -1.80
N GLY A 285 1.79 -12.75 -0.97
CA GLY A 285 1.10 -13.25 0.20
C GLY A 285 1.72 -12.79 1.52
N PRO A 286 1.08 -13.07 2.66
CA PRO A 286 1.61 -12.73 3.97
C PRO A 286 3.01 -13.32 4.19
N GLY A 287 3.95 -12.47 4.58
CA GLY A 287 5.35 -12.84 4.79
C GLY A 287 6.30 -12.50 3.64
N ASP A 288 5.77 -12.25 2.44
CA ASP A 288 6.57 -11.92 1.26
C ASP A 288 7.03 -10.48 1.28
N VAL A 289 8.24 -10.25 0.76
CA VAL A 289 8.81 -8.92 0.55
C VAL A 289 9.21 -8.75 -0.91
N LEU A 290 8.68 -7.71 -1.56
CA LEU A 290 9.07 -7.33 -2.91
C LEU A 290 10.08 -6.18 -2.87
N TYR A 291 11.23 -6.39 -3.48
CA TYR A 291 12.17 -5.32 -3.81
C TYR A 291 11.79 -4.68 -5.14
N ILE A 292 11.58 -3.37 -5.13
CA ILE A 292 11.36 -2.54 -6.31
C ILE A 292 12.54 -1.57 -6.44
N PRO A 293 13.31 -1.64 -7.53
CA PRO A 293 14.41 -0.70 -7.78
C PRO A 293 13.93 0.74 -7.89
N GLU A 294 14.83 1.70 -7.59
CA GLU A 294 14.56 3.13 -7.76
C GLU A 294 14.17 3.43 -9.22
N GLY A 295 13.14 4.24 -9.43
CA GLY A 295 12.71 4.66 -10.77
C GLY A 295 11.90 3.62 -11.55
N HIS A 296 11.79 2.37 -11.07
CA HIS A 296 10.98 1.36 -11.73
C HIS A 296 9.49 1.68 -11.58
N TRP A 297 8.76 1.55 -12.70
CA TRP A 297 7.32 1.71 -12.71
C TRP A 297 6.65 0.51 -12.06
N HIS A 298 5.63 0.75 -11.27
CA HIS A 298 4.89 -0.35 -10.65
C HIS A 298 3.41 -0.04 -10.46
N TYR A 299 2.62 -1.10 -10.54
CA TYR A 299 1.18 -1.15 -10.34
C TYR A 299 0.87 -2.12 -9.24
N VAL A 300 -0.05 -1.78 -8.35
CA VAL A 300 -0.46 -2.65 -7.24
C VAL A 300 -1.99 -2.71 -7.13
N ARG A 301 -2.54 -3.91 -6.97
CA ARG A 301 -3.95 -4.15 -6.70
C ARG A 301 -4.13 -5.09 -5.50
N SER A 302 -4.97 -4.71 -4.55
CA SER A 302 -5.36 -5.60 -3.44
C SER A 302 -6.37 -6.64 -3.92
N LEU A 303 -6.05 -7.91 -3.77
CA LEU A 303 -6.93 -9.04 -4.11
C LEU A 303 -7.91 -9.35 -2.98
N THR A 304 -7.51 -9.06 -1.75
CA THR A 304 -8.30 -9.19 -0.53
C THR A 304 -8.17 -7.91 0.29
N THR A 305 -8.92 -7.78 1.39
CA THR A 305 -8.53 -6.85 2.46
C THR A 305 -7.09 -7.14 2.82
N SER A 306 -6.26 -6.11 2.91
CA SER A 306 -4.81 -6.29 3.05
C SER A 306 -4.13 -5.19 3.84
N VAL A 307 -3.03 -5.57 4.49
CA VAL A 307 -2.08 -4.67 5.15
C VAL A 307 -0.70 -4.90 4.56
N SER A 308 -0.06 -3.83 4.12
CA SER A 308 1.34 -3.85 3.70
C SER A 308 2.10 -2.74 4.39
N ILE A 309 3.39 -2.94 4.56
CA ILE A 309 4.33 -1.93 5.09
C ILE A 309 5.42 -1.77 4.06
N ASN A 310 5.79 -0.55 3.74
CA ASN A 310 6.95 -0.35 2.88
C ASN A 310 8.03 0.49 3.55
N PHE A 311 9.25 0.20 3.16
CA PHE A 311 10.43 0.95 3.54
C PHE A 311 11.04 1.59 2.30
N TRP A 312 11.21 2.90 2.33
CA TRP A 312 11.93 3.64 1.30
C TRP A 312 13.34 3.96 1.76
N PHE A 313 14.29 3.79 0.83
CA PHE A 313 15.71 4.03 1.04
C PHE A 313 16.28 4.90 -0.09
N LYS A 314 17.31 5.69 0.24
CA LYS A 314 18.14 6.44 -0.72
C LYS A 314 19.57 5.99 -0.71
#